data_0b365f8292ae67e78bebf399ee0a7eb6
#
_entry.id   0b365f8292ae67e78bebf399ee0a7eb6
#
_cell.length_a   1.000
_cell.length_b   1.000
_cell.length_c   1.000
_cell.angle_alpha   90.00
_cell.angle_beta   90.00
_cell.angle_gamma   90.00
#
_symmetry.space_group_name_H-M   'P 1'
#
loop_
_entity.id
_entity.type
_entity.pdbx_description
1 polymer ?
#
loop_
_entity_poly.entity_id
_entity_poly.type
_entity_poly.pdbx_seq_one_letter_code
_entity_poly.pdbx_strand_id
1 'polypeptide(L)'
;PSNPTGGVVNKKLWRQIYNIALKHNLYILSDEIYARMVYPDSEKFFSPSKFDQCKTNTIIVNGFSKAYAMTGWRLGVLTAPSHVAERIALLQETQLSCVPGFIQKAGIEALSDRSTQYVKGMLEEYRRRRDIMVDGLNTISGIHCYKPGGAFYAFPNIVETGYNSRE
;
A
#
# COMPACT_ATOMS: atom_id res chain seq x y z
N PRO A 1 -3.73 2.21 -0.50
CA PRO A 1 -4.45 2.13 0.81
C PRO A 1 -3.49 2.27 1.99
N SER A 2 -3.95 2.93 3.05
CA SER A 2 -3.16 3.28 4.22
C SER A 2 -3.22 2.18 5.30
N ASN A 3 -2.10 1.96 5.99
CA ASN A 3 -2.03 1.22 7.24
C ASN A 3 -2.02 2.26 8.39
N PRO A 4 -2.94 2.21 9.39
CA PRO A 4 -3.90 1.13 9.66
C PRO A 4 -5.34 1.38 9.16
N THR A 5 -5.64 2.49 8.50
CA THR A 5 -7.01 2.95 8.26
C THR A 5 -7.71 2.30 7.06
N GLY A 6 -6.95 1.74 6.11
CA GLY A 6 -7.48 1.26 4.84
C GLY A 6 -7.98 2.36 3.90
N GLY A 7 -7.73 3.63 4.23
CA GLY A 7 -8.11 4.78 3.41
C GLY A 7 -7.38 4.80 2.06
N VAL A 8 -8.09 5.22 1.00
CA VAL A 8 -7.55 5.34 -0.36
C VAL A 8 -7.55 6.81 -0.77
N VAL A 9 -6.38 7.31 -1.15
CA VAL A 9 -6.23 8.69 -1.60
C VAL A 9 -6.57 8.77 -3.09
N ASN A 10 -7.59 9.57 -3.43
CA ASN A 10 -8.02 9.74 -4.80
C ASN A 10 -7.13 10.71 -5.60
N LYS A 11 -7.34 10.75 -6.92
CA LYS A 11 -6.55 11.58 -7.84
C LYS A 11 -6.61 13.08 -7.49
N LYS A 12 -7.77 13.58 -7.04
CA LYS A 12 -7.96 15.02 -6.73
C LYS A 12 -7.10 15.42 -5.53
N LEU A 13 -7.11 14.63 -4.47
CA LEU A 13 -6.30 14.88 -3.27
C LEU A 13 -4.81 14.72 -3.56
N TRP A 14 -4.43 13.68 -4.34
CA TRP A 14 -3.05 13.52 -4.80
C TRP A 14 -2.55 14.72 -5.59
N ARG A 15 -3.40 15.34 -6.44
CA ARG A 15 -3.03 16.56 -7.17
C ARG A 15 -2.73 17.72 -6.21
N GLN A 16 -3.50 17.88 -5.15
CA GLN A 16 -3.26 18.91 -4.16
C GLN A 16 -1.95 18.68 -3.40
N ILE A 17 -1.71 17.45 -2.94
CA ILE A 17 -0.46 17.05 -2.28
C ILE A 17 0.75 17.30 -3.20
N TYR A 18 0.66 16.89 -4.45
CA TYR A 18 1.73 17.06 -5.43
C TYR A 18 2.05 18.53 -5.68
N ASN A 19 1.05 19.39 -5.81
CA ASN A 19 1.24 20.83 -5.98
C ASN A 19 1.91 21.49 -4.76
N ILE A 20 1.56 21.05 -3.54
CA ILE A 20 2.22 21.50 -2.31
C ILE A 20 3.68 21.06 -2.30
N ALA A 21 3.95 19.81 -2.64
CA ALA A 21 5.32 19.29 -2.71
C ALA A 21 6.19 20.07 -3.69
N LEU A 22 5.68 20.38 -4.88
CA LEU A 22 6.38 21.21 -5.87
C LEU A 22 6.63 22.61 -5.32
N LYS A 23 5.62 23.27 -4.76
CA LYS A 23 5.73 24.63 -4.23
C LYS A 23 6.81 24.75 -3.16
N HIS A 24 7.00 23.73 -2.35
CA HIS A 24 7.93 23.72 -1.23
C HIS A 24 9.22 22.92 -1.50
N ASN A 25 9.45 22.50 -2.73
CA ASN A 25 10.61 21.69 -3.16
C ASN A 25 10.78 20.42 -2.29
N LEU A 26 9.67 19.70 -2.07
CA LEU A 26 9.63 18.47 -1.27
C LEU A 26 9.57 17.24 -2.15
N TYR A 27 10.11 16.13 -1.67
CA TYR A 27 9.86 14.81 -2.23
C TYR A 27 8.55 14.22 -1.68
N ILE A 28 7.87 13.44 -2.51
CA ILE A 28 6.76 12.58 -2.12
C ILE A 28 7.28 11.15 -2.07
N LEU A 29 7.37 10.58 -0.87
CA LEU A 29 7.60 9.15 -0.69
C LEU A 29 6.25 8.46 -0.52
N SER A 30 5.84 7.69 -1.52
CA SER A 30 4.59 6.94 -1.52
C SER A 30 4.85 5.45 -1.30
N ASP A 31 4.38 4.93 -0.17
CA ASP A 31 4.35 3.48 0.06
C ASP A 31 3.10 2.89 -0.60
N GLU A 32 3.33 2.11 -1.66
CA GLU A 32 2.28 1.53 -2.49
C GLU A 32 2.14 0.01 -2.30
N ILE A 33 2.61 -0.51 -1.17
CA ILE A 33 2.57 -1.96 -0.89
C ILE A 33 1.17 -2.57 -0.98
N TYR A 34 0.12 -1.76 -0.79
CA TYR A 34 -1.29 -2.15 -0.90
C TYR A 34 -1.97 -1.69 -2.19
N ALA A 35 -1.24 -1.19 -3.20
CA ALA A 35 -1.80 -0.65 -4.44
C ALA A 35 -2.75 -1.62 -5.18
N ARG A 36 -2.46 -2.92 -5.12
CA ARG A 36 -3.30 -3.98 -5.72
C ARG A 36 -4.39 -4.50 -4.79
N MET A 37 -4.50 -3.98 -3.58
CA MET A 37 -5.46 -4.41 -2.56
C MET A 37 -6.49 -3.29 -2.30
N VAL A 38 -7.10 -2.80 -3.37
CA VAL A 38 -8.18 -1.80 -3.36
C VAL A 38 -9.48 -2.51 -3.71
N TYR A 39 -10.49 -2.36 -2.88
CA TYR A 39 -11.76 -3.03 -3.06
C TYR A 39 -12.58 -2.36 -4.17
N PRO A 40 -13.36 -3.13 -4.96
CA PRO A 40 -14.13 -2.59 -6.10
C PRO A 40 -15.17 -1.54 -5.73
N ASP A 41 -15.65 -1.57 -4.49
CA ASP A 41 -16.65 -0.67 -3.92
C ASP A 41 -16.05 0.60 -3.28
N SER A 42 -14.77 0.89 -3.55
CA SER A 42 -14.08 2.06 -3.01
C SER A 42 -13.54 3.00 -4.10
N GLU A 43 -12.89 4.07 -3.67
CA GLU A 43 -12.13 4.97 -4.54
C GLU A 43 -11.06 4.22 -5.32
N LYS A 44 -10.90 4.54 -6.61
CA LYS A 44 -9.86 3.94 -7.44
C LYS A 44 -8.47 4.37 -6.98
N PHE A 45 -7.58 3.41 -6.86
CA PHE A 45 -6.16 3.70 -6.59
C PHE A 45 -5.56 4.62 -7.66
N PHE A 46 -4.83 5.61 -7.19
CA PHE A 46 -4.06 6.51 -8.03
C PHE A 46 -2.67 6.68 -7.45
N SER A 47 -1.63 6.41 -8.25
CA SER A 47 -0.24 6.64 -7.86
C SER A 47 0.17 8.08 -8.19
N PRO A 48 0.81 8.82 -7.27
CA PRO A 48 1.37 10.13 -7.54
C PRO A 48 2.46 10.11 -8.63
N SER A 49 3.10 8.98 -8.88
CA SER A 49 4.06 8.82 -9.98
C SER A 49 3.50 9.16 -11.36
N LYS A 50 2.16 9.13 -11.52
CA LYS A 50 1.50 9.55 -12.77
C LYS A 50 1.64 11.03 -13.08
N PHE A 51 2.13 11.84 -12.14
CA PHE A 51 2.34 13.27 -12.38
C PHE A 51 3.73 13.56 -12.97
N ASP A 52 4.76 12.82 -12.60
CA ASP A 52 6.15 13.08 -12.99
C ASP A 52 6.94 11.83 -13.43
N GLN A 53 6.30 10.66 -13.42
CA GLN A 53 6.93 9.38 -13.77
C GLN A 53 8.16 9.05 -12.90
N CYS A 54 8.17 9.49 -11.64
CA CYS A 54 9.31 9.40 -10.72
C CYS A 54 10.62 10.05 -11.25
N LYS A 55 10.49 11.08 -12.08
CA LYS A 55 11.67 11.75 -12.66
C LYS A 55 12.15 12.95 -11.85
N THR A 56 11.28 13.53 -11.02
CA THR A 56 11.58 14.76 -10.27
C THR A 56 11.39 14.64 -8.77
N ASN A 57 10.17 14.52 -8.31
CA ASN A 57 9.83 14.64 -6.87
C ASN A 57 9.17 13.40 -6.27
N THR A 58 8.77 12.42 -7.09
CA THR A 58 8.05 11.25 -6.58
C THR A 58 8.97 10.05 -6.43
N ILE A 59 8.90 9.41 -5.27
CA ILE A 59 9.56 8.16 -4.93
C ILE A 59 8.48 7.15 -4.57
N ILE A 60 8.47 6.00 -5.23
CA ILE A 60 7.53 4.91 -4.96
C ILE A 60 8.27 3.76 -4.31
N VAL A 61 7.76 3.30 -3.18
CA VAL A 61 8.14 2.02 -2.57
C VAL A 61 7.00 1.04 -2.75
N ASN A 62 7.29 -0.12 -3.29
CA ASN A 62 6.32 -1.18 -3.50
C ASN A 62 6.95 -2.54 -3.21
N GLY A 63 6.17 -3.61 -3.22
CA GLY A 63 6.71 -4.93 -2.96
C GLY A 63 5.71 -6.05 -3.15
N PHE A 64 6.19 -7.25 -2.88
CA PHE A 64 5.47 -8.49 -3.15
C PHE A 64 4.79 -9.06 -1.91
N SER A 65 5.13 -8.54 -0.73
CA SER A 65 4.71 -9.10 0.56
C SER A 65 3.20 -9.25 0.72
N LYS A 66 2.42 -8.28 0.24
CA LYS A 66 0.97 -8.18 0.53
C LYS A 66 0.13 -8.74 -0.60
N ALA A 67 0.12 -8.08 -1.75
CA ALA A 67 -0.71 -8.48 -2.88
C ALA A 67 -0.42 -9.89 -3.42
N TYR A 68 0.80 -10.38 -3.23
CA TYR A 68 1.24 -11.69 -3.71
C TYR A 68 1.45 -12.72 -2.60
N ALA A 69 1.08 -12.38 -1.34
CA ALA A 69 1.28 -13.23 -0.15
C ALA A 69 2.75 -13.69 0.05
N MET A 70 3.72 -12.84 -0.32
CA MET A 70 5.16 -13.16 -0.32
C MET A 70 5.91 -12.46 0.83
N THR A 71 5.35 -12.44 2.04
CA THR A 71 5.96 -11.73 3.18
C THR A 71 7.34 -12.27 3.55
N GLY A 72 7.53 -13.58 3.54
CA GLY A 72 8.79 -14.25 3.85
C GLY A 72 9.87 -14.14 2.77
N TRP A 73 9.51 -13.77 1.54
CA TRP A 73 10.45 -13.66 0.41
C TRP A 73 11.31 -12.39 0.45
N ARG A 74 10.93 -11.41 1.25
CA ARG A 74 11.67 -10.15 1.46
C ARG A 74 12.02 -9.42 0.16
N LEU A 75 11.09 -9.36 -0.78
CA LEU A 75 11.24 -8.73 -2.09
C LEU A 75 10.43 -7.43 -2.16
N GLY A 76 11.10 -6.35 -2.50
CA GLY A 76 10.52 -5.04 -2.75
C GLY A 76 11.16 -4.36 -3.94
N VAL A 77 10.55 -3.28 -4.40
CA VAL A 77 11.06 -2.42 -5.47
C VAL A 77 10.91 -0.97 -5.09
N LEU A 78 11.87 -0.16 -5.51
CA LEU A 78 11.84 1.28 -5.39
C LEU A 78 11.97 1.90 -6.77
N THR A 79 11.16 2.92 -7.03
CA THR A 79 11.26 3.74 -8.24
C THR A 79 11.41 5.19 -7.79
N ALA A 80 12.46 5.87 -8.27
CA ALA A 80 12.82 7.21 -7.84
C ALA A 80 13.52 7.96 -8.98
N PRO A 81 13.73 9.29 -8.85
CA PRO A 81 14.66 10.03 -9.72
C PRO A 81 16.05 9.38 -9.74
N SER A 82 16.72 9.37 -10.89
CA SER A 82 17.98 8.62 -11.11
C SER A 82 19.02 8.87 -10.01
N HIS A 83 19.25 10.14 -9.66
CA HIS A 83 20.23 10.52 -8.64
C HIS A 83 19.89 9.99 -7.24
N VAL A 84 18.60 9.78 -6.91
CA VAL A 84 18.15 9.17 -5.67
C VAL A 84 18.29 7.64 -5.75
N ALA A 85 17.85 7.05 -6.87
CA ALA A 85 17.91 5.60 -7.08
C ALA A 85 19.37 5.08 -7.03
N GLU A 86 20.32 5.80 -7.63
CA GLU A 86 21.75 5.46 -7.58
C GLU A 86 22.30 5.44 -6.16
N ARG A 87 21.94 6.43 -5.32
CA ARG A 87 22.38 6.48 -3.93
C ARG A 87 21.77 5.37 -3.09
N ILE A 88 20.49 5.04 -3.33
CA ILE A 88 19.82 3.94 -2.65
C ILE A 88 20.41 2.59 -3.09
N ALA A 89 20.73 2.42 -4.38
CA ALA A 89 21.38 1.20 -4.86
C ALA A 89 22.73 0.96 -4.16
N LEU A 90 23.57 2.00 -4.03
CA LEU A 90 24.84 1.91 -3.32
C LEU A 90 24.65 1.58 -1.83
N LEU A 91 23.64 2.16 -1.18
CA LEU A 91 23.30 1.86 0.20
C LEU A 91 22.83 0.40 0.37
N GLN A 92 22.00 -0.08 -0.54
CA GLN A 92 21.53 -1.47 -0.56
C GLN A 92 22.68 -2.47 -0.75
N GLU A 93 23.61 -2.17 -1.63
CA GLU A 93 24.81 -3.01 -1.85
C GLU A 93 25.61 -3.19 -0.55
N THR A 94 25.80 -2.11 0.19
CA THR A 94 26.54 -2.16 1.46
C THR A 94 25.81 -2.86 2.60
N GLN A 95 24.48 -2.83 2.61
CA GLN A 95 23.66 -3.41 3.69
C GLN A 95 23.25 -4.87 3.43
N LEU A 96 22.91 -5.21 2.21
CA LEU A 96 22.30 -6.50 1.86
C LEU A 96 22.98 -7.23 0.71
N SER A 97 24.00 -6.64 0.09
CA SER A 97 24.65 -7.10 -1.15
C SER A 97 23.66 -7.14 -2.32
N CYS A 98 22.85 -8.21 -2.44
CA CYS A 98 21.82 -8.31 -3.48
C CYS A 98 20.68 -9.22 -3.03
N VAL A 99 19.54 -9.07 -3.71
CA VAL A 99 18.43 -10.03 -3.59
C VAL A 99 18.84 -11.35 -4.26
N PRO A 100 18.72 -12.51 -3.58
CA PRO A 100 19.04 -13.82 -4.18
C PRO A 100 18.33 -14.06 -5.52
N GLY A 101 19.05 -14.65 -6.50
CA GLY A 101 18.53 -14.80 -7.85
C GLY A 101 17.23 -15.60 -7.96
N PHE A 102 17.03 -16.61 -7.09
CA PHE A 102 15.76 -17.36 -7.08
C PHE A 102 14.58 -16.54 -6.57
N ILE A 103 14.80 -15.58 -5.66
CA ILE A 103 13.78 -14.63 -5.20
C ILE A 103 13.40 -13.67 -6.35
N GLN A 104 14.39 -13.17 -7.10
CA GLN A 104 14.13 -12.33 -8.27
C GLN A 104 13.28 -13.06 -9.32
N LYS A 105 13.60 -14.35 -9.60
CA LYS A 105 12.80 -15.19 -10.50
C LYS A 105 11.37 -15.40 -10.00
N ALA A 106 11.18 -15.62 -8.70
CA ALA A 106 9.86 -15.69 -8.10
C ALA A 106 9.08 -14.36 -8.25
N GLY A 107 9.76 -13.21 -8.15
CA GLY A 107 9.16 -11.90 -8.40
C GLY A 107 8.70 -11.72 -9.85
N ILE A 108 9.47 -12.21 -10.83
CA ILE A 108 9.08 -12.20 -12.25
C ILE A 108 7.80 -13.03 -12.44
N GLU A 109 7.74 -14.22 -11.85
CA GLU A 109 6.56 -15.08 -11.91
C GLU A 109 5.35 -14.42 -11.25
N ALA A 110 5.54 -13.79 -10.10
CA ALA A 110 4.47 -13.06 -9.40
C ALA A 110 3.91 -11.89 -10.23
N LEU A 111 4.68 -11.29 -11.13
CA LEU A 111 4.23 -10.23 -12.04
C LEU A 111 3.62 -10.75 -13.34
N SER A 112 3.65 -12.06 -13.58
CA SER A 112 3.07 -12.65 -14.79
C SER A 112 1.54 -12.64 -14.75
N ASP A 113 0.91 -12.77 -15.92
CA ASP A 113 -0.55 -12.87 -16.04
C ASP A 113 -1.14 -14.07 -15.28
N ARG A 114 -0.36 -15.14 -15.11
CA ARG A 114 -0.74 -16.34 -14.35
C ARG A 114 -1.07 -16.03 -12.89
N SER A 115 -0.41 -15.05 -12.27
CA SER A 115 -0.66 -14.67 -10.88
C SER A 115 -1.95 -13.86 -10.70
N THR A 116 -2.45 -13.21 -11.76
CA THR A 116 -3.55 -12.24 -11.68
C THR A 116 -4.83 -12.85 -11.08
N GLN A 117 -5.16 -14.09 -11.44
CA GLN A 117 -6.33 -14.77 -10.89
C GLN A 117 -6.23 -15.04 -9.40
N TYR A 118 -5.04 -15.36 -8.88
CA TYR A 118 -4.79 -15.60 -7.47
C TYR A 118 -4.87 -14.31 -6.66
N VAL A 119 -4.31 -13.21 -7.18
CA VAL A 119 -4.41 -11.88 -6.56
C VAL A 119 -5.87 -11.43 -6.47
N LYS A 120 -6.65 -11.63 -7.53
CA LYS A 120 -8.10 -11.32 -7.53
C LYS A 120 -8.87 -12.19 -6.54
N GLY A 121 -8.60 -13.49 -6.48
CA GLY A 121 -9.24 -14.41 -5.53
C GLY A 121 -8.95 -14.04 -4.08
N MET A 122 -7.70 -13.71 -3.76
CA MET A 122 -7.34 -13.22 -2.43
C MET A 122 -8.04 -11.90 -2.09
N LEU A 123 -8.11 -10.96 -3.03
CA LEU A 123 -8.76 -9.67 -2.80
C LEU A 123 -10.27 -9.85 -2.52
N GLU A 124 -10.94 -10.75 -3.22
CA GLU A 124 -12.35 -11.04 -3.00
C GLU A 124 -12.59 -11.67 -1.61
N GLU A 125 -11.72 -12.58 -1.17
CA GLU A 125 -11.79 -13.16 0.17
C GLU A 125 -11.51 -12.10 1.25
N TYR A 126 -10.55 -11.19 1.05
CA TYR A 126 -10.33 -10.07 1.95
C TYR A 126 -11.55 -9.13 2.01
N ARG A 127 -12.20 -8.88 0.87
CA ARG A 127 -13.43 -8.10 0.83
C ARG A 127 -14.53 -8.73 1.68
N ARG A 128 -14.75 -10.04 1.52
CA ARG A 128 -15.74 -10.79 2.31
C ARG A 128 -15.44 -10.72 3.81
N ARG A 129 -14.18 -10.92 4.20
CA ARG A 129 -13.74 -10.84 5.60
C ARG A 129 -13.88 -9.43 6.16
N ARG A 130 -13.53 -8.41 5.37
CA ARG A 130 -13.74 -7.01 5.72
C ARG A 130 -15.20 -6.74 6.08
N ASP A 131 -16.11 -7.16 5.21
CA ASP A 131 -17.53 -6.89 5.40
C ASP A 131 -18.04 -7.56 6.69
N ILE A 132 -17.71 -8.82 6.92
CA ILE A 132 -18.05 -9.53 8.17
C ILE A 132 -17.47 -8.81 9.40
N MET A 133 -16.21 -8.40 9.34
CA MET A 133 -15.53 -7.73 10.45
C MET A 133 -16.15 -6.37 10.76
N VAL A 134 -16.37 -5.55 9.74
CA VAL A 134 -16.92 -4.19 9.91
C VAL A 134 -18.37 -4.27 10.40
N ASP A 135 -19.18 -5.15 9.81
CA ASP A 135 -20.57 -5.34 10.23
C ASP A 135 -20.63 -5.84 11.66
N GLY A 136 -19.82 -6.83 12.03
CA GLY A 136 -19.73 -7.34 13.39
C GLY A 136 -19.28 -6.29 14.41
N LEU A 137 -18.24 -5.51 14.12
CA LEU A 137 -17.78 -4.44 15.00
C LEU A 137 -18.87 -3.38 15.24
N ASN A 138 -19.62 -3.03 14.21
CA ASN A 138 -20.68 -2.01 14.31
C ASN A 138 -21.94 -2.50 15.05
N THR A 139 -22.05 -3.78 15.42
CA THR A 139 -23.11 -4.27 16.33
C THR A 139 -22.77 -4.03 17.80
N ILE A 140 -21.50 -3.72 18.11
CA ILE A 140 -21.04 -3.54 19.50
C ILE A 140 -21.28 -2.09 19.90
N SER A 141 -21.97 -1.87 21.01
CA SER A 141 -22.25 -0.52 21.53
C SER A 141 -20.95 0.23 21.83
N GLY A 142 -20.87 1.48 21.37
CA GLY A 142 -19.69 2.35 21.53
C GLY A 142 -18.53 2.07 20.58
N ILE A 143 -18.70 1.15 19.62
CA ILE A 143 -17.69 0.89 18.58
C ILE A 143 -18.23 1.32 17.21
N HIS A 144 -17.43 2.13 16.51
CA HIS A 144 -17.73 2.58 15.15
C HIS A 144 -16.56 2.30 14.23
N CYS A 145 -16.75 1.40 13.25
CA CYS A 145 -15.74 1.06 12.26
C CYS A 145 -16.17 1.53 10.88
N TYR A 146 -15.42 2.46 10.30
CA TYR A 146 -15.60 2.83 8.90
C TYR A 146 -15.13 1.70 8.00
N LYS A 147 -15.87 1.48 6.91
CA LYS A 147 -15.55 0.45 5.91
C LYS A 147 -14.27 0.85 5.16
N PRO A 148 -13.16 0.11 5.31
CA PRO A 148 -11.92 0.44 4.61
C PRO A 148 -12.04 0.23 3.12
N GLY A 149 -11.43 1.13 2.34
CA GLY A 149 -11.41 1.06 0.87
C GLY A 149 -10.37 0.11 0.31
N GLY A 150 -9.41 -0.33 1.12
CA GLY A 150 -8.38 -1.26 0.70
C GLY A 150 -7.55 -1.78 1.87
N ALA A 151 -6.48 -2.51 1.56
CA ALA A 151 -5.66 -3.27 2.51
C ALA A 151 -6.49 -4.35 3.25
N PHE A 152 -6.05 -4.80 4.42
CA PHE A 152 -6.73 -5.83 5.22
C PHE A 152 -6.88 -5.42 6.69
N TYR A 153 -6.98 -4.12 6.94
CA TYR A 153 -7.12 -3.56 8.28
C TYR A 153 -8.57 -3.15 8.55
N ALA A 154 -9.03 -3.36 9.78
CA ALA A 154 -10.17 -2.68 10.37
C ALA A 154 -9.65 -1.77 11.48
N PHE A 155 -10.06 -0.51 11.47
CA PHE A 155 -9.59 0.50 12.42
C PHE A 155 -10.80 1.14 13.11
N PRO A 156 -11.36 0.47 14.15
CA PRO A 156 -12.54 0.94 14.83
C PRO A 156 -12.24 2.14 15.74
N ASN A 157 -13.18 3.07 15.82
CA ASN A 157 -13.23 4.09 16.86
C ASN A 157 -13.92 3.47 18.11
N ILE A 158 -13.27 3.56 19.27
CA ILE A 158 -13.74 3.01 20.54
C ILE A 158 -13.98 4.10 21.59
N VAL A 159 -13.97 5.38 21.22
CA VAL A 159 -14.05 6.52 22.15
C VAL A 159 -15.30 6.44 23.05
N GLU A 160 -16.43 5.99 22.48
CA GLU A 160 -17.69 5.88 23.23
C GLU A 160 -17.76 4.68 24.19
N THR A 161 -16.78 3.77 24.16
CA THR A 161 -16.70 2.67 25.12
C THR A 161 -16.18 3.11 26.50
N GLY A 162 -15.55 4.28 26.57
CA GLY A 162 -14.86 4.76 27.76
C GLY A 162 -13.48 4.15 28.00
N TYR A 163 -13.07 3.19 27.19
CA TYR A 163 -11.72 2.57 27.24
C TYR A 163 -10.75 3.27 26.28
N ASN A 164 -9.46 3.18 26.57
CA ASN A 164 -8.42 3.54 25.62
C ASN A 164 -7.82 2.26 24.96
N SER A 165 -7.03 2.44 23.91
CA SER A 165 -6.49 1.32 23.12
C SER A 165 -5.46 0.43 23.85
N ARG A 166 -5.11 0.72 25.09
CA ARG A 166 -4.19 -0.06 25.94
C ARG A 166 -4.92 -0.86 27.03
N GLU A 167 -6.17 -0.59 27.27
CA GLU A 167 -7.09 -1.30 28.16
C GLU A 167 -7.91 -2.33 27.39
#